data_f102a57acbc1535382e94244f12bb43c
#
_entry.id   f102a57acbc1535382e94244f12bb43c
#
_cell.length_a   1.000
_cell.length_b   1.000
_cell.length_c   1.000
_cell.angle_alpha   90.00
_cell.angle_beta   90.00
_cell.angle_gamma   90.00
#
_symmetry.space_group_name_H-M   'P 1'
#
loop_
_entity.id
_entity.type
_entity.pdbx_description
1 polymer ?
#
loop_
_entity_poly.entity_id
_entity_poly.type
_entity_poly.pdbx_seq_one_letter_code
_entity_poly.pdbx_strand_id
1 'polypeptide(L)'
;MSIKPQEGHMRQLALLLTTDLGCIFDERESGPNGSKKAFLNVGKVFLRALAKDLGLHEGTVSANSGGIAVSGTCSLYGMWEDRGIAVWIEQRLCADGKVLCYRTIRSSRDFKGGYNHFLTSSDLKTWSYPQLLETLSALRKDGCRYERAA
;
A
#
# COMPACT_ATOMS: atom_id res chain seq x y z
N MET A 1 -4.02 -19.77 -4.48
CA MET A 1 -3.34 -18.48 -4.62
C MET A 1 -4.27 -17.44 -5.24
N SER A 2 -4.31 -16.25 -4.70
CA SER A 2 -5.28 -15.22 -5.06
C SER A 2 -4.77 -14.26 -6.14
N ILE A 3 -4.15 -14.79 -7.21
CA ILE A 3 -3.52 -13.96 -8.24
C ILE A 3 -4.53 -13.09 -8.99
N LYS A 4 -5.58 -13.69 -9.55
CA LYS A 4 -6.55 -12.92 -10.35
C LYS A 4 -7.33 -11.89 -9.54
N PRO A 5 -7.90 -12.23 -8.36
CA PRO A 5 -8.55 -11.22 -7.55
C PRO A 5 -7.62 -10.09 -7.15
N GLN A 6 -6.37 -10.40 -6.84
CA GLN A 6 -5.39 -9.39 -6.43
C GLN A 6 -5.00 -8.47 -7.58
N GLU A 7 -4.84 -9.01 -8.79
CA GLU A 7 -4.60 -8.14 -9.96
C GLU A 7 -5.80 -7.25 -10.23
N GLY A 8 -7.01 -7.76 -10.05
CA GLY A 8 -8.22 -6.95 -10.12
C GLY A 8 -8.20 -5.81 -9.12
N HIS A 9 -7.80 -6.08 -7.88
CA HIS A 9 -7.67 -5.04 -6.85
C HIS A 9 -6.60 -4.01 -7.23
N MET A 10 -5.46 -4.44 -7.77
CA MET A 10 -4.41 -3.53 -8.23
C MET A 10 -4.93 -2.58 -9.31
N ARG A 11 -5.66 -3.11 -10.30
CA ARG A 11 -6.23 -2.30 -11.39
C ARG A 11 -7.29 -1.34 -10.85
N GLN A 12 -8.11 -1.81 -9.92
CA GLN A 12 -9.14 -0.97 -9.30
C GLN A 12 -8.51 0.14 -8.48
N LEU A 13 -7.47 -0.16 -7.69
CA LEU A 13 -6.72 0.86 -6.95
C LEU A 13 -6.10 1.87 -7.91
N ALA A 14 -5.49 1.42 -9.00
CA ALA A 14 -4.92 2.31 -9.99
C ALA A 14 -5.97 3.29 -10.54
N LEU A 15 -7.15 2.80 -10.84
CA LEU A 15 -8.25 3.62 -11.35
C LEU A 15 -8.74 4.62 -10.29
N LEU A 16 -9.00 4.14 -9.08
CA LEU A 16 -9.50 5.00 -8.00
C LEU A 16 -8.50 6.10 -7.64
N LEU A 17 -7.22 5.77 -7.61
CA LEU A 17 -6.17 6.73 -7.24
C LEU A 17 -5.93 7.79 -8.31
N THR A 18 -6.49 7.65 -9.50
CA THR A 18 -6.46 8.69 -10.53
C THR A 18 -7.67 9.60 -10.49
N THR A 19 -8.65 9.33 -9.61
CA THR A 19 -9.80 10.23 -9.41
C THR A 19 -9.50 11.19 -8.26
N ASP A 20 -10.35 12.20 -8.07
CA ASP A 20 -10.17 13.11 -6.94
C ASP A 20 -10.84 12.54 -5.69
N LEU A 21 -10.06 11.79 -4.91
CA LEU A 21 -10.53 11.14 -3.68
C LEU A 21 -10.65 12.12 -2.51
N GLY A 22 -9.99 13.26 -2.62
CA GLY A 22 -10.00 14.27 -1.57
C GLY A 22 -10.97 15.43 -1.82
N CYS A 23 -12.03 15.20 -2.59
CA CYS A 23 -13.01 16.26 -2.86
C CYS A 23 -13.71 16.69 -1.59
N ILE A 24 -13.55 17.96 -1.23
CA ILE A 24 -14.07 18.49 0.03
C ILE A 24 -15.51 18.97 -0.07
N PHE A 25 -16.01 19.15 -1.28
CA PHE A 25 -17.31 19.79 -1.47
C PHE A 25 -18.47 18.81 -1.49
N ASP A 26 -18.19 17.52 -1.59
CA ASP A 26 -19.25 16.53 -1.64
C ASP A 26 -18.92 15.30 -0.81
N GLU A 27 -19.25 15.35 0.47
CA GLU A 27 -19.10 14.21 1.37
C GLU A 27 -19.91 13.01 0.93
N ARG A 28 -20.96 13.20 0.14
CA ARG A 28 -21.78 12.10 -0.36
C ARG A 28 -21.00 11.24 -1.33
N GLU A 29 -20.05 11.80 -2.05
CA GLU A 29 -19.15 11.02 -2.89
C GLU A 29 -18.22 10.15 -2.07
N SER A 30 -17.97 10.53 -0.84
CA SER A 30 -17.19 9.73 0.10
C SER A 30 -18.06 8.74 0.89
N GLY A 31 -19.38 8.74 0.68
CA GLY A 31 -20.33 7.85 1.32
C GLY A 31 -20.26 6.41 0.83
N PRO A 32 -21.31 5.60 1.08
CA PRO A 32 -21.26 4.15 0.81
C PRO A 32 -20.86 3.77 -0.62
N ASN A 33 -21.22 4.57 -1.59
CA ASN A 33 -20.90 4.32 -3.00
C ASN A 33 -19.83 5.27 -3.53
N GLY A 34 -19.21 6.08 -2.67
CA GLY A 34 -18.21 7.05 -3.07
C GLY A 34 -16.86 6.43 -3.37
N SER A 35 -16.09 7.10 -4.22
CA SER A 35 -14.77 6.63 -4.63
C SER A 35 -13.79 6.48 -3.46
N LYS A 36 -13.85 7.42 -2.50
CA LYS A 36 -12.98 7.36 -1.32
C LYS A 36 -13.27 6.12 -0.48
N LYS A 37 -14.54 5.83 -0.22
CA LYS A 37 -14.92 4.65 0.54
C LYS A 37 -14.53 3.37 -0.21
N ALA A 38 -14.74 3.35 -1.52
CA ALA A 38 -14.32 2.24 -2.36
C ALA A 38 -12.81 2.02 -2.27
N PHE A 39 -12.02 3.10 -2.34
CA PHE A 39 -10.57 3.03 -2.20
C PHE A 39 -10.17 2.41 -0.86
N LEU A 40 -10.73 2.91 0.24
CA LEU A 40 -10.38 2.41 1.57
C LEU A 40 -10.75 0.94 1.74
N ASN A 41 -11.89 0.52 1.21
CA ASN A 41 -12.33 -0.86 1.30
C ASN A 41 -11.48 -1.80 0.44
N VAL A 42 -11.23 -1.42 -0.81
CA VAL A 42 -10.40 -2.24 -1.71
C VAL A 42 -8.97 -2.31 -1.18
N GLY A 43 -8.45 -1.20 -0.68
CA GLY A 43 -7.11 -1.15 -0.11
C GLY A 43 -6.94 -2.10 1.06
N LYS A 44 -7.92 -2.16 1.97
CA LYS A 44 -7.87 -3.10 3.10
C LYS A 44 -7.89 -4.54 2.63
N VAL A 45 -8.79 -4.88 1.72
CA VAL A 45 -8.90 -6.25 1.20
C VAL A 45 -7.60 -6.66 0.51
N PHE A 46 -7.08 -5.77 -0.33
CA PHE A 46 -5.82 -6.00 -1.03
C PHE A 46 -4.65 -6.22 -0.06
N LEU A 47 -4.51 -5.34 0.93
CA LEU A 47 -3.39 -5.42 1.87
C LEU A 47 -3.48 -6.64 2.80
N ARG A 48 -4.69 -7.07 3.18
CA ARG A 48 -4.86 -8.29 3.96
C ARG A 48 -4.39 -9.52 3.21
N ALA A 49 -4.79 -9.64 1.95
CA ALA A 49 -4.35 -10.74 1.11
C ALA A 49 -2.85 -10.66 0.85
N LEU A 50 -2.32 -9.46 0.63
CA LEU A 50 -0.90 -9.24 0.43
C LEU A 50 -0.09 -9.69 1.66
N ALA A 51 -0.53 -9.33 2.86
CA ALA A 51 0.13 -9.74 4.09
C ALA A 51 0.22 -11.26 4.22
N LYS A 52 -0.87 -11.94 3.89
CA LYS A 52 -0.92 -13.40 3.89
C LYS A 52 0.04 -13.99 2.86
N ASP A 53 0.01 -13.47 1.64
CA ASP A 53 0.82 -14.00 0.54
C ASP A 53 2.31 -13.68 0.73
N LEU A 54 2.65 -12.62 1.47
CA LEU A 54 4.03 -12.33 1.85
C LEU A 54 4.55 -13.22 2.99
N GLY A 55 3.67 -13.98 3.63
CA GLY A 55 4.05 -14.87 4.73
C GLY A 55 4.41 -14.13 6.01
N LEU A 56 3.78 -13.01 6.28
CA LEU A 56 4.05 -12.25 7.50
C LEU A 56 3.49 -12.97 8.72
N HIS A 57 4.28 -13.06 9.78
CA HIS A 57 3.84 -13.67 11.06
C HIS A 57 2.82 -12.78 11.76
N GLU A 58 3.08 -11.48 11.73
CA GLU A 58 2.18 -10.48 12.28
C GLU A 58 1.91 -9.47 11.18
N GLY A 59 0.66 -9.16 10.98
CA GLY A 59 0.27 -8.17 10.00
C GLY A 59 -0.91 -7.37 10.51
N THR A 60 -0.78 -6.04 10.53
CA THR A 60 -1.84 -5.12 10.89
C THR A 60 -2.19 -4.28 9.68
N VAL A 61 -3.42 -4.40 9.23
CA VAL A 61 -3.95 -3.61 8.11
C VAL A 61 -4.94 -2.60 8.67
N SER A 62 -4.79 -1.34 8.28
CA SER A 62 -5.69 -0.30 8.69
C SER A 62 -6.02 0.63 7.54
N ALA A 63 -7.15 1.32 7.66
CA ALA A 63 -7.54 2.35 6.73
C ALA A 63 -7.99 3.56 7.55
N ASN A 64 -7.47 4.72 7.18
CA ASN A 64 -7.78 5.98 7.85
C ASN A 64 -8.28 6.98 6.82
N SER A 65 -9.48 7.51 7.03
CA SER A 65 -10.05 8.48 6.10
C SER A 65 -9.29 9.82 6.09
N GLY A 66 -8.60 10.16 7.16
CA GLY A 66 -7.77 11.35 7.23
C GLY A 66 -8.51 12.69 7.22
N GLY A 67 -9.82 12.68 7.07
CA GLY A 67 -10.62 13.90 6.99
C GLY A 67 -11.16 14.15 5.58
N ILE A 68 -11.81 15.31 5.40
CA ILE A 68 -12.59 15.60 4.19
C ILE A 68 -11.72 15.86 2.97
N ALA A 69 -10.62 16.59 3.15
CA ALA A 69 -9.83 17.11 2.02
C ALA A 69 -8.75 16.18 1.50
N VAL A 70 -8.67 14.93 2.01
CA VAL A 70 -7.63 13.99 1.65
C VAL A 70 -8.21 12.64 1.24
N SER A 71 -7.42 11.88 0.50
CA SER A 71 -7.85 10.56 0.01
C SER A 71 -8.02 9.54 1.13
N GLY A 72 -7.35 9.75 2.25
CA GLY A 72 -7.16 8.72 3.24
C GLY A 72 -5.99 7.82 2.89
N THR A 73 -5.66 6.93 3.80
CA THR A 73 -4.51 6.04 3.69
C THR A 73 -4.88 4.62 4.08
N CYS A 74 -4.47 3.66 3.27
CA CYS A 74 -4.48 2.24 3.66
C CYS A 74 -3.05 1.84 3.99
N SER A 75 -2.86 1.13 5.09
CA SER A 75 -1.52 0.74 5.51
C SER A 75 -1.45 -0.69 6.00
N LEU A 76 -0.26 -1.26 5.85
CA LEU A 76 0.09 -2.58 6.34
C LEU A 76 1.41 -2.46 7.09
N TYR A 77 1.45 -2.98 8.32
CA TYR A 77 2.70 -3.20 9.06
C TYR A 77 2.75 -4.68 9.39
N GLY A 78 3.83 -5.34 9.03
CA GLY A 78 3.94 -6.76 9.29
C GLY A 78 5.38 -7.19 9.49
N MET A 79 5.55 -8.34 10.13
CA MET A 79 6.87 -8.84 10.49
C MET A 79 7.09 -10.23 9.91
N TRP A 80 8.25 -10.42 9.28
CA TRP A 80 8.87 -11.72 9.16
C TRP A 80 9.63 -11.99 10.47
N GLU A 81 10.50 -13.00 10.49
CA GLU A 81 11.18 -13.36 11.74
C GLU A 81 12.16 -12.28 12.24
N ASP A 82 12.97 -11.75 11.34
CA ASP A 82 14.06 -10.85 11.68
C ASP A 82 13.86 -9.41 11.26
N ARG A 83 12.88 -9.13 10.42
CA ARG A 83 12.57 -7.80 9.96
C ARG A 83 11.13 -7.75 9.47
N GLY A 84 10.65 -6.55 9.22
CA GLY A 84 9.30 -6.37 8.75
C GLY A 84 9.23 -5.50 7.51
N ILE A 85 8.01 -5.28 7.11
CA ILE A 85 7.65 -4.43 5.98
C ILE A 85 6.53 -3.49 6.38
N ALA A 86 6.60 -2.26 5.88
CA ALA A 86 5.49 -1.32 5.93
C ALA A 86 5.09 -0.96 4.52
N VAL A 87 3.79 -0.89 4.27
CA VAL A 87 3.23 -0.50 2.98
C VAL A 87 2.16 0.55 3.23
N TRP A 88 2.21 1.64 2.50
CA TRP A 88 1.19 2.69 2.54
C TRP A 88 0.66 2.94 1.14
N ILE A 89 -0.64 3.12 1.04
CA ILE A 89 -1.29 3.49 -0.21
C ILE A 89 -2.11 4.75 0.04
N GLU A 90 -1.80 5.81 -0.69
CA GLU A 90 -2.59 7.04 -0.68
C GLU A 90 -2.39 7.80 -1.98
N GLN A 91 -3.30 8.70 -2.28
CA GLN A 91 -3.34 9.35 -3.60
C GLN A 91 -2.14 10.27 -3.87
N ARG A 92 -1.64 10.94 -2.84
CA ARG A 92 -0.59 11.93 -3.00
C ARG A 92 0.57 11.70 -2.03
N LEU A 93 1.12 10.50 -2.08
CA LEU A 93 2.29 10.17 -1.26
C LEU A 93 3.48 11.06 -1.59
N CYS A 94 3.67 11.30 -2.89
CA CYS A 94 4.82 12.00 -3.39
C CYS A 94 4.51 12.51 -4.79
N ALA A 95 5.40 13.31 -5.36
CA ALA A 95 5.28 13.77 -6.74
C ALA A 95 5.32 12.59 -7.74
N ASP A 96 4.97 12.87 -8.99
CA ASP A 96 5.12 11.95 -10.13
C ASP A 96 4.21 10.71 -10.08
N GLY A 97 3.01 10.87 -9.50
CA GLY A 97 2.03 9.78 -9.50
C GLY A 97 2.35 8.64 -8.57
N LYS A 98 3.25 8.84 -7.62
CA LYS A 98 3.58 7.83 -6.61
C LYS A 98 2.42 7.69 -5.63
N VAL A 99 1.91 6.49 -5.50
CA VAL A 99 0.70 6.21 -4.71
C VAL A 99 0.89 5.08 -3.70
N LEU A 100 1.96 4.31 -3.81
CA LEU A 100 2.27 3.23 -2.88
C LEU A 100 3.72 3.38 -2.45
N CYS A 101 3.93 3.35 -1.14
CA CYS A 101 5.26 3.34 -0.54
C CYS A 101 5.47 2.03 0.20
N TYR A 102 6.64 1.45 0.06
CA TYR A 102 7.00 0.25 0.83
C TYR A 102 8.44 0.39 1.31
N ARG A 103 8.71 -0.20 2.48
CA ARG A 103 10.04 -0.15 3.09
C ARG A 103 10.21 -1.26 4.11
N THR A 104 11.46 -1.55 4.45
CA THR A 104 11.75 -2.41 5.61
C THR A 104 11.56 -1.64 6.90
N ILE A 105 11.15 -2.35 7.93
CA ILE A 105 11.06 -1.83 9.29
C ILE A 105 11.64 -2.89 10.24
N ARG A 106 12.10 -2.46 11.41
CA ARG A 106 12.53 -3.36 12.49
C ARG A 106 11.37 -3.79 13.36
N SER A 107 10.41 -2.90 13.53
CA SER A 107 9.15 -3.14 14.22
C SER A 107 8.14 -2.11 13.75
N SER A 108 6.88 -2.25 14.18
CA SER A 108 5.83 -1.28 13.84
C SER A 108 6.13 0.13 14.36
N ARG A 109 7.10 0.27 15.26
CA ARG A 109 7.51 1.54 15.84
C ARG A 109 8.93 1.95 15.51
N ASP A 110 9.66 1.12 14.77
CA ASP A 110 11.07 1.38 14.46
C ASP A 110 11.29 1.25 12.96
N PHE A 111 11.38 2.39 12.30
CA PHE A 111 11.56 2.50 10.88
C PHE A 111 13.01 2.80 10.48
N LYS A 112 13.94 2.74 11.41
CA LYS A 112 15.34 3.06 11.16
C LYS A 112 15.96 2.05 10.19
N GLY A 113 16.87 2.55 9.38
CA GLY A 113 17.67 1.72 8.49
C GLY A 113 17.01 1.33 7.19
N GLY A 114 15.78 1.78 6.95
CA GLY A 114 15.09 1.48 5.69
C GLY A 114 14.99 2.69 4.79
N TYR A 115 14.89 2.45 3.49
CA TYR A 115 14.56 3.48 2.51
C TYR A 115 13.15 3.29 2.02
N ASN A 116 12.51 4.41 1.70
CA ASN A 116 11.21 4.38 1.05
C ASN A 116 11.39 4.03 -0.42
N HIS A 117 10.64 3.03 -0.86
CA HIS A 117 10.49 2.67 -2.26
C HIS A 117 9.07 3.00 -2.68
N PHE A 118 8.87 3.36 -3.94
CA PHE A 118 7.58 3.83 -4.39
C PHE A 118 7.13 3.09 -5.64
N LEU A 119 5.82 2.89 -5.74
CA LEU A 119 5.16 2.49 -6.97
C LEU A 119 4.18 3.58 -7.38
N THR A 120 4.03 3.74 -8.69
CA THR A 120 3.10 4.70 -9.26
C THR A 120 1.75 4.06 -9.53
N SER A 121 0.75 4.88 -9.85
CA SER A 121 -0.53 4.36 -10.30
C SER A 121 -0.38 3.56 -11.60
N SER A 122 0.56 3.94 -12.46
CA SER A 122 0.88 3.18 -13.67
C SER A 122 1.40 1.79 -13.34
N ASP A 123 2.25 1.65 -12.31
CA ASP A 123 2.74 0.35 -11.88
C ASP A 123 1.59 -0.54 -11.39
N LEU A 124 0.67 0.00 -10.61
CA LEU A 124 -0.51 -0.75 -10.16
C LEU A 124 -1.43 -1.13 -11.31
N LYS A 125 -1.40 -0.39 -12.40
CA LYS A 125 -2.17 -0.67 -13.59
C LYS A 125 -1.56 -1.78 -14.45
N THR A 126 -0.24 -1.90 -14.47
CA THR A 126 0.46 -2.74 -15.46
C THR A 126 1.19 -3.94 -14.88
N TRP A 127 1.62 -3.89 -13.61
CA TRP A 127 2.34 -5.00 -12.99
C TRP A 127 1.43 -6.20 -12.75
N SER A 128 2.01 -7.39 -12.86
CA SER A 128 1.34 -8.60 -12.39
C SER A 128 1.45 -8.70 -10.87
N TYR A 129 0.54 -9.44 -10.25
CA TYR A 129 0.60 -9.64 -8.81
C TYR A 129 1.86 -10.45 -8.40
N PRO A 130 2.26 -11.51 -9.12
CA PRO A 130 3.53 -12.17 -8.80
C PRO A 130 4.73 -11.24 -8.85
N GLN A 131 4.77 -10.29 -9.79
CA GLN A 131 5.83 -9.29 -9.86
C GLN A 131 5.83 -8.41 -8.61
N LEU A 132 4.68 -7.97 -8.15
CA LEU A 132 4.56 -7.19 -6.92
C LEU A 132 5.04 -7.99 -5.71
N LEU A 133 4.58 -9.24 -5.57
CA LEU A 133 5.01 -10.11 -4.48
C LEU A 133 6.51 -10.31 -4.46
N GLU A 134 7.10 -10.55 -5.61
CA GLU A 134 8.55 -10.74 -5.71
C GLU A 134 9.30 -9.47 -5.29
N THR A 135 8.84 -8.33 -5.75
CA THR A 135 9.45 -7.04 -5.43
C THR A 135 9.41 -6.77 -3.92
N LEU A 136 8.25 -6.97 -3.30
CA LEU A 136 8.11 -6.73 -1.86
C LEU A 136 8.84 -7.78 -1.04
N SER A 137 8.80 -9.04 -1.47
CA SER A 137 9.49 -10.13 -0.77
C SER A 137 11.00 -9.97 -0.79
N ALA A 138 11.55 -9.30 -1.80
CA ALA A 138 12.99 -9.03 -1.88
C ALA A 138 13.49 -8.20 -0.71
N LEU A 139 12.65 -7.39 -0.09
CA LEU A 139 13.03 -6.62 1.11
C LEU A 139 13.47 -7.53 2.25
N ARG A 140 12.95 -8.75 2.31
CA ARG A 140 13.31 -9.70 3.34
C ARG A 140 14.79 -10.08 3.28
N LYS A 141 15.33 -10.15 2.06
CA LYS A 141 16.75 -10.49 1.84
C LYS A 141 17.63 -9.25 1.79
N ASP A 142 17.14 -8.21 1.12
CA ASP A 142 17.96 -7.06 0.74
C ASP A 142 17.81 -5.84 1.64
N GLY A 143 16.90 -5.89 2.61
CA GLY A 143 16.60 -4.75 3.47
C GLY A 143 17.82 -4.14 4.13
N CYS A 144 18.74 -4.97 4.57
CA CYS A 144 19.95 -4.51 5.28
C CYS A 144 20.89 -3.68 4.43
N ARG A 145 20.88 -3.83 3.12
CA ARG A 145 21.83 -3.10 2.29
C ARG A 145 21.52 -1.61 2.25
N TYR A 146 20.29 -1.21 2.53
CA TYR A 146 19.92 0.20 2.61
C TYR A 146 20.47 0.86 3.85
N GLU A 147 20.63 0.11 4.92
CA GLU A 147 21.22 0.62 6.16
C GLU A 147 22.67 1.02 5.96
N ARG A 148 23.39 0.31 5.11
CA ARG A 148 24.79 0.63 4.82
C ARG A 148 24.94 1.85 3.94
N ALA A 149 23.97 2.13 3.11
CA ALA A 149 23.99 3.28 2.24
C ALA A 149 23.65 4.58 2.99
N ALA A 150 23.04 4.46 4.16
CA ALA A 150 22.76 5.60 5.02
C ALA A 150 23.97 5.94 5.86
#